data_fb1675d8ffd892f5fd1d01f015bdb9f9
#
_entry.id   fb1675d8ffd892f5fd1d01f015bdb9f9
#
_cell.length_a   1.000
_cell.length_b   1.000
_cell.length_c   1.000
_cell.angle_alpha   90.00
_cell.angle_beta   90.00
_cell.angle_gamma   90.00
#
_symmetry.space_group_name_H-M   'P 1'
#
loop_
_entity.id
_entity.type
_entity.pdbx_description
1 polymer ?
#
loop_
_entity_poly.entity_id
_entity_poly.type
_entity_poly.pdbx_seq_one_letter_code
_entity_poly.pdbx_strand_id
1 'polypeptide(L)'
;MLKNIFSTLLLLVGIHIHAQIPSGYYNSATGSGYTLKSQLKTIISNGHEDQGYGALYDAYVTSDNDTFYENDNTVLDMYSENPTGTDSYNYTHNNNNCGNYNSENDCYNREHIFPQGFFDSQVPMRTDIHHVVPSDGYVNSRRSNYPFGEVSNATWTSNNGSKVGQNTYGSYSGVVFEPIDEFKGDIARMLLYFAVRYEDDVTSNNWDSHTKTNNPL
;
A
#
# COMPACT_ATOMS: atom_id res chain seq x y z
N MET A 1 -9.05 -15.27 -64.78
CA MET A 1 -8.60 -15.99 -63.56
C MET A 1 -8.68 -15.01 -62.39
N LEU A 2 -9.79 -14.99 -61.61
CA LEU A 2 -9.89 -14.21 -60.40
C LEU A 2 -9.30 -15.03 -59.24
N LYS A 3 -8.28 -14.52 -58.60
CA LYS A 3 -7.76 -15.07 -57.35
C LYS A 3 -8.58 -14.53 -56.18
N ASN A 4 -9.35 -15.40 -55.54
CA ASN A 4 -10.03 -15.07 -54.27
C ASN A 4 -8.98 -15.03 -53.14
N ILE A 5 -8.78 -13.85 -52.57
CA ILE A 5 -8.00 -13.67 -51.36
C ILE A 5 -9.01 -13.78 -50.19
N PHE A 6 -9.00 -14.93 -49.51
CA PHE A 6 -9.68 -15.09 -48.21
C PHE A 6 -8.83 -14.38 -47.14
N SER A 7 -9.28 -13.27 -46.67
CA SER A 7 -8.73 -12.56 -45.53
C SER A 7 -9.33 -13.18 -44.25
N THR A 8 -8.54 -14.00 -43.54
CA THR A 8 -8.95 -14.57 -42.25
C THR A 8 -8.78 -13.48 -41.18
N LEU A 9 -9.87 -12.92 -40.75
CA LEU A 9 -9.92 -11.98 -39.59
C LEU A 9 -9.69 -12.79 -38.31
N LEU A 10 -8.50 -12.73 -37.74
CA LEU A 10 -8.17 -13.34 -36.45
C LEU A 10 -8.77 -12.44 -35.34
N LEU A 11 -9.88 -12.86 -34.74
CA LEU A 11 -10.49 -12.18 -33.60
C LEU A 11 -9.66 -12.52 -32.35
N LEU A 12 -8.78 -11.62 -31.91
CA LEU A 12 -8.10 -11.71 -30.63
C LEU A 12 -9.12 -11.39 -29.52
N VAL A 13 -9.68 -12.43 -28.93
CA VAL A 13 -10.45 -12.30 -27.68
C VAL A 13 -9.41 -12.13 -26.57
N GLY A 14 -9.24 -10.89 -26.09
CA GLY A 14 -8.45 -10.60 -24.89
C GLY A 14 -9.11 -11.28 -23.68
N ILE A 15 -8.47 -12.32 -23.16
CA ILE A 15 -8.88 -12.92 -21.87
C ILE A 15 -8.34 -11.99 -20.79
N HIS A 16 -9.21 -11.11 -20.27
CA HIS A 16 -8.91 -10.37 -19.06
C HIS A 16 -8.95 -11.34 -17.88
N ILE A 17 -7.80 -11.79 -17.42
CA ILE A 17 -7.67 -12.57 -16.18
C ILE A 17 -7.76 -11.57 -15.03
N HIS A 18 -8.96 -11.35 -14.52
CA HIS A 18 -9.12 -10.70 -13.23
C HIS A 18 -8.72 -11.71 -12.14
N ALA A 19 -7.90 -11.28 -11.17
CA ALA A 19 -7.62 -12.06 -9.97
C ALA A 19 -8.96 -12.20 -9.20
N GLN A 20 -9.63 -13.32 -9.42
CA GLN A 20 -10.93 -13.59 -8.83
C GLN A 20 -10.74 -14.39 -7.55
N ILE A 21 -11.33 -13.92 -6.46
CA ILE A 21 -11.36 -14.66 -5.19
C ILE A 21 -11.93 -16.06 -5.47
N PRO A 22 -11.26 -17.14 -5.05
CA PRO A 22 -11.75 -18.50 -5.26
C PRO A 22 -13.19 -18.67 -4.71
N SER A 23 -14.01 -19.38 -5.46
CA SER A 23 -15.38 -19.67 -5.00
C SER A 23 -15.36 -20.33 -3.64
N GLY A 24 -16.15 -19.80 -2.70
CA GLY A 24 -16.22 -20.34 -1.34
C GLY A 24 -15.11 -19.89 -0.39
N TYR A 25 -14.18 -19.03 -0.82
CA TYR A 25 -13.06 -18.58 0.03
C TYR A 25 -13.51 -18.01 1.38
N TYR A 26 -14.61 -17.27 1.41
CA TYR A 26 -15.16 -16.69 2.63
C TYR A 26 -16.34 -17.46 3.23
N ASN A 27 -16.62 -18.71 2.83
CA ASN A 27 -17.80 -19.46 3.31
C ASN A 27 -17.83 -19.68 4.83
N SER A 28 -16.68 -19.68 5.50
CA SER A 28 -16.58 -19.79 6.95
C SER A 28 -16.75 -18.46 7.70
N ALA A 29 -16.82 -17.33 6.99
CA ALA A 29 -17.03 -16.01 7.57
C ALA A 29 -18.53 -15.71 7.73
N THR A 30 -19.17 -16.36 8.70
CA THR A 30 -20.64 -16.33 8.91
C THR A 30 -21.07 -15.48 10.10
N GLY A 31 -20.14 -14.99 10.89
CA GLY A 31 -20.37 -14.20 12.09
C GLY A 31 -20.63 -12.72 11.80
N SER A 32 -20.66 -11.93 12.86
CA SER A 32 -20.74 -10.47 12.80
C SER A 32 -19.81 -9.83 13.83
N GLY A 33 -19.49 -8.54 13.67
CA GLY A 33 -18.62 -7.80 14.58
C GLY A 33 -17.26 -8.49 14.77
N TYR A 34 -16.81 -8.62 16.02
CA TYR A 34 -15.51 -9.22 16.32
C TYR A 34 -15.41 -10.71 15.94
N THR A 35 -16.52 -11.45 15.99
CA THR A 35 -16.53 -12.84 15.51
C THR A 35 -16.20 -12.93 14.03
N LEU A 36 -16.80 -12.05 13.20
CA LEU A 36 -16.48 -11.96 11.78
C LEU A 36 -15.01 -11.57 11.57
N LYS A 37 -14.50 -10.61 12.33
CA LYS A 37 -13.10 -10.17 12.27
C LYS A 37 -12.14 -11.36 12.47
N SER A 38 -12.32 -12.15 13.53
CA SER A 38 -11.48 -13.32 13.83
C SER A 38 -11.62 -14.43 12.78
N GLN A 39 -12.81 -14.63 12.22
CA GLN A 39 -13.02 -15.55 11.09
C GLN A 39 -12.28 -15.10 9.83
N LEU A 40 -12.34 -13.82 9.48
CA LEU A 40 -11.60 -13.24 8.36
C LEU A 40 -10.09 -13.37 8.59
N LYS A 41 -9.59 -13.06 9.79
CA LYS A 41 -8.18 -13.29 10.14
C LYS A 41 -7.76 -14.73 9.86
N THR A 42 -8.54 -15.71 10.30
CA THR A 42 -8.22 -17.13 10.07
C THR A 42 -8.12 -17.45 8.59
N ILE A 43 -9.05 -16.94 7.78
CA ILE A 43 -9.08 -17.16 6.32
C ILE A 43 -7.87 -16.55 5.64
N ILE A 44 -7.60 -15.26 5.88
CA ILE A 44 -6.52 -14.53 5.19
C ILE A 44 -5.12 -14.88 5.70
N SER A 45 -5.03 -15.57 6.85
CA SER A 45 -3.77 -16.07 7.37
C SER A 45 -3.39 -17.45 6.83
N ASN A 46 -4.36 -18.18 6.30
CA ASN A 46 -4.14 -19.53 5.83
C ASN A 46 -3.32 -19.53 4.53
N GLY A 47 -2.23 -20.28 4.53
CA GLY A 47 -1.33 -20.39 3.38
C GLY A 47 -0.38 -19.19 3.21
N HIS A 48 -0.23 -18.33 4.23
CA HIS A 48 0.78 -17.28 4.20
C HIS A 48 2.19 -17.87 4.15
N GLU A 49 3.00 -17.38 3.21
CA GLU A 49 4.42 -17.72 3.06
C GLU A 49 5.24 -16.44 3.07
N ASP A 50 6.17 -16.33 4.01
CA ASP A 50 7.12 -15.22 4.07
C ASP A 50 8.24 -15.43 3.03
N GLN A 51 8.25 -14.62 1.99
CA GLN A 51 9.28 -14.64 0.94
C GLN A 51 10.51 -13.79 1.32
N GLY A 52 10.50 -13.18 2.49
CA GLY A 52 11.56 -12.31 2.97
C GLY A 52 11.47 -10.86 2.46
N TYR A 53 12.11 -9.98 3.22
CA TYR A 53 12.00 -8.53 3.01
C TYR A 53 12.52 -8.05 1.65
N GLY A 54 13.55 -8.73 1.10
CA GLY A 54 14.10 -8.40 -0.22
C GLY A 54 13.13 -8.69 -1.38
N ALA A 55 12.35 -9.75 -1.25
CA ALA A 55 11.42 -10.20 -2.30
C ALA A 55 10.27 -9.23 -2.58
N LEU A 56 10.01 -8.27 -1.69
CA LEU A 56 9.00 -7.22 -1.91
C LEU A 56 9.29 -6.42 -3.18
N TYR A 57 10.55 -6.11 -3.48
CA TYR A 57 10.88 -5.37 -4.70
C TYR A 57 10.54 -6.16 -5.98
N ASP A 58 10.73 -7.47 -5.98
CA ASP A 58 10.34 -8.33 -7.11
C ASP A 58 8.81 -8.45 -7.22
N ALA A 59 8.12 -8.50 -6.09
CA ALA A 59 6.67 -8.57 -6.06
C ALA A 59 6.01 -7.29 -6.59
N TYR A 60 6.57 -6.11 -6.33
CA TYR A 60 6.07 -4.82 -6.82
C TYR A 60 6.02 -4.73 -8.35
N VAL A 61 6.82 -5.49 -9.08
CA VAL A 61 6.75 -5.57 -10.55
C VAL A 61 5.36 -5.97 -11.05
N THR A 62 4.59 -6.66 -10.21
CA THR A 62 3.24 -7.13 -10.56
C THR A 62 2.13 -6.53 -9.71
N SER A 63 2.40 -6.23 -8.44
CA SER A 63 1.39 -5.70 -7.53
C SER A 63 1.26 -4.18 -7.58
N ASP A 64 2.36 -3.49 -7.86
CA ASP A 64 2.46 -2.03 -7.83
C ASP A 64 3.09 -1.50 -9.13
N ASN A 65 2.72 -2.09 -10.26
CA ASN A 65 3.08 -1.62 -11.59
C ASN A 65 2.02 -0.64 -12.08
N ASP A 66 2.43 0.55 -12.51
CA ASP A 66 1.49 1.51 -13.07
C ASP A 66 0.92 1.02 -14.41
N THR A 67 -0.27 0.46 -14.30
CA THR A 67 -1.12 0.03 -15.43
C THR A 67 -2.44 0.76 -15.44
N PHE A 68 -2.63 1.73 -14.55
CA PHE A 68 -3.91 2.38 -14.33
C PHE A 68 -3.91 3.87 -14.72
N TYR A 69 -2.88 4.63 -14.33
CA TYR A 69 -2.78 6.05 -14.61
C TYR A 69 -2.09 6.31 -15.97
N GLU A 70 -0.77 6.42 -16.01
CA GLU A 70 -0.02 6.60 -17.26
C GLU A 70 0.10 5.32 -18.09
N ASN A 71 -0.01 4.16 -17.45
CA ASN A 71 0.17 2.83 -18.05
C ASN A 71 1.55 2.70 -18.71
N ASP A 72 2.58 3.16 -18.03
CA ASP A 72 3.95 3.25 -18.52
C ASP A 72 4.90 2.18 -17.97
N ASN A 73 4.38 1.28 -17.11
CA ASN A 73 5.10 0.20 -16.44
C ASN A 73 6.17 0.68 -15.46
N THR A 74 6.03 1.85 -14.91
CA THR A 74 6.85 2.32 -13.78
C THR A 74 6.28 1.83 -12.45
N VAL A 75 6.96 2.13 -11.35
CA VAL A 75 6.45 1.83 -10.00
C VAL A 75 5.27 2.74 -9.69
N LEU A 76 4.11 2.15 -9.38
CA LEU A 76 2.99 2.91 -8.82
C LEU A 76 3.31 3.30 -7.38
N ASP A 77 3.71 4.54 -7.20
CA ASP A 77 4.04 5.12 -5.90
C ASP A 77 2.98 6.13 -5.47
N MET A 78 2.19 5.80 -4.46
CA MET A 78 1.11 6.67 -3.95
C MET A 78 1.59 8.05 -3.47
N TYR A 79 2.89 8.24 -3.25
CA TYR A 79 3.47 9.48 -2.75
C TYR A 79 4.09 10.35 -3.84
N SER A 80 4.19 9.85 -5.07
CA SER A 80 4.65 10.62 -6.25
C SER A 80 3.64 10.71 -7.38
N GLU A 81 2.68 9.79 -7.43
CA GLU A 81 1.62 9.68 -8.44
C GLU A 81 0.79 10.96 -8.58
N ASN A 82 0.52 11.36 -9.83
CA ASN A 82 -0.40 12.44 -10.17
C ASN A 82 -1.61 11.91 -10.98
N PRO A 83 -2.70 11.53 -10.34
CA PRO A 83 -3.83 10.86 -10.99
C PRO A 83 -4.50 11.61 -12.15
N THR A 84 -4.17 12.87 -12.33
CA THR A 84 -4.80 13.76 -13.34
C THR A 84 -3.83 14.33 -14.37
N GLY A 85 -2.58 13.91 -14.32
CA GLY A 85 -1.54 14.44 -15.21
C GLY A 85 -0.27 13.62 -15.13
N THR A 86 0.78 14.11 -15.74
CA THR A 86 2.09 13.44 -15.69
C THR A 86 2.70 13.56 -14.30
N ASP A 87 3.28 12.49 -13.81
CA ASP A 87 4.07 12.47 -12.59
C ASP A 87 5.23 13.44 -12.63
N SER A 88 5.56 14.05 -11.49
CA SER A 88 6.74 14.87 -11.36
C SER A 88 8.03 14.08 -11.58
N TYR A 89 8.00 12.81 -11.24
CA TYR A 89 9.05 11.81 -11.43
C TYR A 89 8.45 10.41 -11.22
N ASN A 90 9.09 9.39 -11.76
CA ASN A 90 8.71 8.00 -11.56
C ASN A 90 9.95 7.11 -11.42
N TYR A 91 9.74 5.87 -10.99
CA TYR A 91 10.80 4.90 -10.73
C TYR A 91 10.65 3.67 -11.60
N THR A 92 11.80 3.17 -12.07
CA THR A 92 11.85 1.87 -12.75
C THR A 92 11.99 0.75 -11.72
N HIS A 93 11.18 -0.29 -11.86
CA HIS A 93 11.24 -1.48 -11.00
C HIS A 93 12.65 -2.05 -10.88
N ASN A 94 13.04 -2.43 -9.67
CA ASN A 94 14.33 -3.06 -9.34
C ASN A 94 15.59 -2.24 -9.68
N ASN A 95 15.44 -0.98 -10.10
CA ASN A 95 16.57 -0.16 -10.51
C ASN A 95 16.82 1.07 -9.61
N ASN A 96 15.77 1.74 -9.17
CA ASN A 96 15.87 2.97 -8.40
C ASN A 96 15.61 2.78 -6.90
N ASN A 97 15.76 1.57 -6.36
CA ASN A 97 15.56 1.31 -4.95
C ASN A 97 16.80 1.65 -4.13
N CYS A 98 16.65 2.29 -2.98
CA CYS A 98 17.75 2.59 -2.08
C CYS A 98 17.31 2.83 -0.62
N GLY A 99 18.31 3.03 0.25
CA GLY A 99 18.10 3.40 1.65
C GLY A 99 18.68 4.78 2.02
N ASN A 100 19.31 5.49 1.08
CA ASN A 100 19.92 6.78 1.31
C ASN A 100 19.37 7.78 0.27
N TYR A 101 18.74 8.84 0.75
CA TYR A 101 18.07 9.88 -0.03
C TYR A 101 18.17 11.23 0.69
N ASN A 102 18.16 12.32 -0.05
CA ASN A 102 18.20 13.69 0.46
C ASN A 102 17.00 14.52 -0.03
N SER A 103 16.36 14.09 -1.11
CA SER A 103 15.23 14.76 -1.75
C SER A 103 14.29 13.75 -2.40
N GLU A 104 13.09 14.22 -2.75
CA GLU A 104 12.19 13.50 -3.64
C GLU A 104 12.90 13.19 -4.98
N ASN A 105 12.54 12.09 -5.62
CA ASN A 105 13.14 11.59 -6.85
C ASN A 105 14.57 10.99 -6.71
N ASP A 106 15.10 10.85 -5.52
CA ASP A 106 16.40 10.17 -5.35
C ASP A 106 16.25 8.65 -5.54
N CYS A 107 15.28 8.04 -4.91
CA CYS A 107 14.96 6.62 -5.03
C CYS A 107 13.67 6.25 -4.29
N TYR A 108 13.16 5.05 -4.58
CA TYR A 108 12.06 4.49 -3.79
C TYR A 108 12.54 3.44 -2.78
N ASN A 109 11.74 3.24 -1.75
CA ASN A 109 11.93 2.20 -0.77
C ASN A 109 10.59 1.52 -0.41
N ARG A 110 10.52 0.86 0.75
CA ARG A 110 9.34 0.13 1.22
C ARG A 110 8.68 0.90 2.34
N GLU A 111 7.53 1.46 2.05
CA GLU A 111 6.67 2.12 3.03
C GLU A 111 5.83 1.09 3.78
N HIS A 112 5.87 1.14 5.09
CA HIS A 112 4.97 0.39 5.96
C HIS A 112 3.79 1.29 6.32
N ILE A 113 2.64 1.08 5.70
CA ILE A 113 1.42 1.88 5.96
C ILE A 113 1.07 1.85 7.44
N PHE A 114 1.14 0.69 8.09
CA PHE A 114 1.24 0.62 9.55
C PHE A 114 2.73 0.60 9.92
N PRO A 115 3.25 1.63 10.63
CA PRO A 115 4.69 1.83 10.80
C PRO A 115 5.41 0.65 11.47
N GLN A 116 6.48 0.18 10.85
CA GLN A 116 7.24 -0.98 11.36
C GLN A 116 7.86 -0.75 12.75
N GLY A 117 8.08 0.50 13.15
CA GLY A 117 8.56 0.83 14.48
C GLY A 117 7.58 0.46 15.59
N PHE A 118 6.30 0.32 15.30
CA PHE A 118 5.29 -0.05 16.28
C PHE A 118 5.27 -1.56 16.61
N PHE A 119 5.81 -2.38 15.73
CA PHE A 119 5.91 -3.83 15.93
C PHE A 119 7.36 -4.35 15.86
N ASP A 120 8.34 -3.50 16.16
CA ASP A 120 9.77 -3.83 16.21
C ASP A 120 10.30 -4.51 14.96
N SER A 121 9.75 -4.16 13.80
CA SER A 121 10.09 -4.75 12.50
C SER A 121 9.94 -6.28 12.46
N GLN A 122 9.06 -6.84 13.28
CA GLN A 122 8.82 -8.29 13.32
C GLN A 122 8.15 -8.81 12.05
N VAL A 123 8.51 -10.01 11.66
CA VAL A 123 7.82 -10.77 10.62
C VAL A 123 6.62 -11.52 11.22
N PRO A 124 5.56 -11.79 10.46
CA PRO A 124 5.39 -11.53 9.03
C PRO A 124 4.97 -10.09 8.66
N MET A 125 4.64 -9.23 9.64
CA MET A 125 4.16 -7.87 9.40
C MET A 125 5.12 -7.04 8.54
N ARG A 126 6.44 -7.20 8.75
CA ARG A 126 7.47 -6.45 8.01
C ARG A 126 7.54 -6.81 6.52
N THR A 127 7.09 -8.00 6.15
CA THR A 127 7.25 -8.58 4.82
C THR A 127 5.91 -8.74 4.09
N ASP A 128 4.83 -8.23 4.67
CA ASP A 128 3.48 -8.41 4.13
C ASP A 128 3.14 -7.33 3.11
N ILE A 129 3.14 -7.72 1.83
CA ILE A 129 2.89 -6.86 0.67
C ILE A 129 1.50 -6.17 0.69
N HIS A 130 0.53 -6.67 1.47
CA HIS A 130 -0.80 -6.07 1.55
C HIS A 130 -0.85 -4.75 2.33
N HIS A 131 0.26 -4.36 2.99
CA HIS A 131 0.40 -3.07 3.63
C HIS A 131 1.82 -2.49 3.54
N VAL A 132 2.74 -3.18 2.86
CA VAL A 132 4.09 -2.71 2.61
C VAL A 132 4.22 -2.43 1.11
N VAL A 133 4.25 -1.17 0.75
CA VAL A 133 4.16 -0.70 -0.63
C VAL A 133 5.43 0.06 -1.05
N PRO A 134 5.72 0.17 -2.35
CA PRO A 134 6.81 1.03 -2.80
C PRO A 134 6.43 2.51 -2.60
N SER A 135 7.38 3.33 -2.20
CA SER A 135 7.20 4.77 -2.15
C SER A 135 8.52 5.52 -2.23
N ASP A 136 8.47 6.77 -2.69
CA ASP A 136 9.60 7.69 -2.60
C ASP A 136 10.22 7.67 -1.19
N GLY A 137 11.53 7.43 -1.11
CA GLY A 137 12.21 7.27 0.16
C GLY A 137 12.21 8.53 1.02
N TYR A 138 12.30 9.70 0.38
CA TYR A 138 12.27 10.97 1.09
C TYR A 138 10.86 11.28 1.62
N VAL A 139 9.81 11.10 0.81
CA VAL A 139 8.42 11.27 1.26
C VAL A 139 8.08 10.31 2.39
N ASN A 140 8.49 9.03 2.27
CA ASN A 140 8.37 8.05 3.34
C ASN A 140 9.04 8.53 4.64
N SER A 141 10.26 9.10 4.55
CA SER A 141 10.92 9.65 5.73
C SER A 141 10.19 10.85 6.33
N ARG A 142 9.56 11.69 5.50
CA ARG A 142 8.75 12.83 5.94
C ARG A 142 7.45 12.38 6.60
N ARG A 143 6.83 11.30 6.07
CA ARG A 143 5.70 10.64 6.71
C ARG A 143 6.08 10.07 8.08
N SER A 144 7.29 9.55 8.24
CA SER A 144 7.78 9.00 9.51
C SER A 144 6.80 7.96 10.09
N ASN A 145 6.50 8.03 11.39
CA ASN A 145 5.47 7.21 12.05
C ASN A 145 4.17 8.00 12.32
N TYR A 146 3.98 9.12 11.65
CA TYR A 146 2.76 9.91 11.86
C TYR A 146 1.53 9.12 11.40
N PRO A 147 0.42 9.19 12.15
CA PRO A 147 -0.84 8.63 11.66
C PRO A 147 -1.33 9.39 10.42
N PHE A 148 -2.19 8.74 9.65
CA PHE A 148 -2.88 9.42 8.55
C PHE A 148 -4.02 10.29 9.08
N GLY A 149 -4.23 11.46 8.46
CA GLY A 149 -5.25 12.40 8.88
C GLY A 149 -5.40 13.56 7.91
N GLU A 150 -6.16 14.59 8.31
CA GLU A 150 -6.42 15.79 7.50
C GLU A 150 -5.57 16.96 8.03
N VAL A 151 -4.89 17.67 7.12
CA VAL A 151 -3.96 18.76 7.45
C VAL A 151 -4.49 20.11 6.98
N SER A 152 -4.66 21.07 7.89
CA SER A 152 -5.06 22.45 7.53
C SER A 152 -3.88 23.34 7.20
N ASN A 153 -2.81 23.25 7.98
CA ASN A 153 -1.59 24.04 7.82
C ASN A 153 -0.39 23.11 7.66
N ALA A 154 -0.02 22.84 6.43
CA ALA A 154 1.10 21.98 6.12
C ALA A 154 2.42 22.62 6.58
N THR A 155 3.22 21.87 7.33
CA THR A 155 4.61 22.20 7.62
C THR A 155 5.54 21.70 6.53
N TRP A 156 5.07 20.76 5.73
CA TRP A 156 5.74 20.23 4.54
C TRP A 156 4.70 19.67 3.55
N THR A 157 4.99 19.81 2.27
CA THR A 157 4.16 19.29 1.17
C THR A 157 5.06 18.64 0.12
N SER A 158 4.71 17.43 -0.32
CA SER A 158 5.39 16.70 -1.40
C SER A 158 5.03 17.26 -2.78
N ASN A 159 5.77 16.82 -3.79
CA ASN A 159 5.51 17.23 -5.18
C ASN A 159 4.12 16.81 -5.68
N ASN A 160 3.59 15.67 -5.23
CA ASN A 160 2.23 15.24 -5.59
C ASN A 160 1.12 15.89 -4.75
N GLY A 161 1.46 16.66 -3.71
CA GLY A 161 0.51 17.36 -2.85
C GLY A 161 0.19 16.66 -1.53
N SER A 162 0.81 15.53 -1.20
CA SER A 162 0.71 14.93 0.14
C SER A 162 1.34 15.85 1.19
N LYS A 163 0.85 15.85 2.43
CA LYS A 163 1.19 16.87 3.41
C LYS A 163 1.57 16.28 4.77
N VAL A 164 2.44 16.99 5.48
CA VAL A 164 2.68 16.79 6.92
C VAL A 164 2.26 18.05 7.65
N GLY A 165 1.52 17.90 8.73
CA GLY A 165 1.09 19.05 9.53
C GLY A 165 0.15 18.68 10.66
N GLN A 166 -0.43 19.69 11.28
CA GLN A 166 -1.35 19.51 12.41
C GLN A 166 -2.68 18.92 11.94
N ASN A 167 -3.12 17.86 12.62
CA ASN A 167 -4.43 17.23 12.34
C ASN A 167 -5.60 18.16 12.65
N THR A 168 -6.62 18.13 11.80
CA THR A 168 -7.85 18.92 11.94
C THR A 168 -9.12 18.11 12.06
N TYR A 169 -9.02 16.79 11.96
CA TYR A 169 -10.17 15.90 11.98
C TYR A 169 -10.18 15.01 13.24
N GLY A 170 -11.35 14.87 13.85
CA GLY A 170 -11.53 14.03 15.04
C GLY A 170 -10.89 14.62 16.30
N SER A 171 -10.58 13.77 17.26
CA SER A 171 -10.07 14.17 18.58
C SER A 171 -8.53 14.18 18.69
N TYR A 172 -7.82 13.60 17.73
CA TYR A 172 -6.35 13.58 17.74
C TYR A 172 -5.81 14.95 17.32
N SER A 173 -4.97 15.55 18.16
CA SER A 173 -4.42 16.90 17.96
C SER A 173 -2.92 16.91 17.61
N GLY A 174 -2.35 15.78 17.27
CA GLY A 174 -0.93 15.66 16.89
C GLY A 174 -0.66 15.94 15.42
N VAL A 175 0.61 15.76 15.02
CA VAL A 175 1.02 15.82 13.62
C VAL A 175 0.56 14.56 12.89
N VAL A 176 0.07 14.74 11.67
CA VAL A 176 -0.39 13.67 10.79
C VAL A 176 0.24 13.80 9.40
N PHE A 177 0.18 12.72 8.63
CA PHE A 177 0.42 12.73 7.21
C PHE A 177 -0.92 12.63 6.46
N GLU A 178 -1.16 13.55 5.54
CA GLU A 178 -2.31 13.55 4.64
C GLU A 178 -1.86 13.16 3.23
N PRO A 179 -2.16 11.95 2.74
CA PRO A 179 -1.97 11.60 1.35
C PRO A 179 -2.95 12.37 0.47
N ILE A 180 -2.71 12.41 -0.84
CA ILE A 180 -3.70 12.94 -1.78
C ILE A 180 -4.99 12.13 -1.72
N ASP A 181 -6.12 12.75 -2.06
CA ASP A 181 -7.46 12.15 -1.88
C ASP A 181 -7.62 10.81 -2.60
N GLU A 182 -6.94 10.63 -3.74
CA GLU A 182 -6.98 9.42 -4.56
C GLU A 182 -6.62 8.17 -3.75
N PHE A 183 -5.59 8.23 -2.92
CA PHE A 183 -5.08 7.06 -2.19
C PHE A 183 -5.58 6.93 -0.75
N LYS A 184 -6.41 7.85 -0.25
CA LYS A 184 -6.96 7.76 1.11
C LYS A 184 -7.74 6.47 1.33
N GLY A 185 -8.51 6.05 0.32
CA GLY A 185 -9.29 4.81 0.37
C GLY A 185 -8.42 3.55 0.39
N ASP A 186 -7.33 3.53 -0.38
CA ASP A 186 -6.39 2.40 -0.43
C ASP A 186 -5.64 2.26 0.89
N ILE A 187 -5.13 3.35 1.43
CA ILE A 187 -4.47 3.39 2.73
C ILE A 187 -5.42 2.92 3.85
N ALA A 188 -6.68 3.38 3.83
CA ALA A 188 -7.67 2.93 4.80
C ALA A 188 -7.93 1.42 4.72
N ARG A 189 -8.00 0.85 3.51
CA ARG A 189 -8.14 -0.61 3.31
C ARG A 189 -6.93 -1.38 3.82
N MET A 190 -5.71 -0.87 3.60
CA MET A 190 -4.47 -1.48 4.11
C MET A 190 -4.42 -1.47 5.63
N LEU A 191 -4.83 -0.37 6.28
CA LEU A 191 -4.92 -0.29 7.75
C LEU A 191 -5.99 -1.23 8.31
N LEU A 192 -7.16 -1.33 7.66
CA LEU A 192 -8.21 -2.29 8.05
C LEU A 192 -7.74 -3.74 7.86
N TYR A 193 -7.04 -4.03 6.75
CA TYR A 193 -6.41 -5.34 6.55
C TYR A 193 -5.45 -5.66 7.68
N PHE A 194 -4.54 -4.75 8.01
CA PHE A 194 -3.57 -4.93 9.11
C PHE A 194 -4.26 -5.21 10.44
N ALA A 195 -5.29 -4.44 10.78
CA ALA A 195 -6.06 -4.61 12.02
C ALA A 195 -6.80 -5.97 12.08
N VAL A 196 -7.18 -6.53 10.94
CA VAL A 196 -7.80 -7.87 10.85
C VAL A 196 -6.73 -8.95 10.89
N ARG A 197 -5.73 -8.85 10.02
CA ARG A 197 -4.69 -9.88 9.82
C ARG A 197 -3.87 -10.14 11.08
N TYR A 198 -3.56 -9.07 11.80
CA TYR A 198 -2.70 -9.07 12.98
C TYR A 198 -3.48 -8.79 14.27
N GLU A 199 -4.73 -9.25 14.33
CA GLU A 199 -5.63 -9.04 15.48
C GLU A 199 -5.01 -9.44 16.82
N ASP A 200 -4.33 -10.57 16.87
CA ASP A 200 -3.71 -11.08 18.11
C ASP A 200 -2.50 -10.26 18.52
N ASP A 201 -1.72 -9.81 17.53
CA ASP A 201 -0.52 -8.99 17.76
C ASP A 201 -0.89 -7.60 18.27
N VAL A 202 -1.92 -6.97 17.65
CA VAL A 202 -2.44 -5.65 18.08
C VAL A 202 -2.96 -5.68 19.51
N THR A 203 -3.56 -6.81 19.94
CA THR A 203 -4.18 -6.94 21.26
C THR A 203 -3.24 -7.47 22.34
N SER A 204 -2.13 -8.12 21.97
CA SER A 204 -1.26 -8.85 22.91
C SER A 204 -0.41 -7.96 23.81
N ASN A 205 -0.39 -6.65 23.64
CA ASN A 205 0.48 -5.71 24.34
C ASN A 205 2.00 -5.98 24.23
N ASN A 206 2.41 -6.80 23.26
CA ASN A 206 3.82 -7.12 23.02
C ASN A 206 4.53 -6.07 22.15
N TRP A 207 3.81 -5.05 21.73
CA TRP A 207 4.36 -3.98 20.91
C TRP A 207 5.00 -2.89 21.76
N ASP A 208 5.93 -2.16 21.17
CA ASP A 208 6.66 -1.05 21.79
C ASP A 208 5.72 -0.08 22.53
N SER A 209 6.22 0.51 23.58
CA SER A 209 5.52 1.48 24.44
C SER A 209 4.88 2.65 23.65
N HIS A 210 5.37 2.96 22.46
CA HIS A 210 4.80 3.95 21.56
C HIS A 210 3.40 3.59 21.05
N THR A 211 3.07 2.30 20.93
CA THR A 211 1.75 1.84 20.48
C THR A 211 0.67 1.99 21.54
N LYS A 212 1.05 1.98 22.81
CA LYS A 212 0.07 1.96 23.94
C LYS A 212 -0.62 3.29 24.19
N THR A 213 0.00 4.42 23.80
CA THR A 213 -0.49 5.75 24.14
C THR A 213 -0.97 6.56 22.95
N ASN A 214 -0.59 6.21 21.74
CA ASN A 214 -0.82 7.02 20.54
C ASN A 214 -1.28 6.20 19.32
N ASN A 215 -1.78 4.98 19.52
CA ASN A 215 -2.23 4.17 18.39
C ASN A 215 -3.56 4.73 17.86
N PRO A 216 -3.61 5.21 16.60
CA PRO A 216 -4.80 5.79 15.99
C PRO A 216 -5.76 4.76 15.37
N LEU A 217 -5.54 3.45 15.58
CA LEU A 217 -6.43 2.40 15.09
C LEU A 217 -7.67 2.24 15.97
#